data_272d7c00274b83826fe283913240f1fd
#
_entry.id   272d7c00274b83826fe283913240f1fd
#
_cell.length_a   1.000
_cell.length_b   1.000
_cell.length_c   1.000
_cell.angle_alpha   90.00
_cell.angle_beta   90.00
_cell.angle_gamma   90.00
#
_symmetry.space_group_name_H-M   'P 1'
#
loop_
_entity.id
_entity.type
_entity.pdbx_description
1 polymer ?
#
loop_
_entity_poly.entity_id
_entity_poly.type
_entity_poly.pdbx_seq_one_letter_code
_entity_poly.pdbx_strand_id
1 'polypeptide(L)'
;MKEHPIPAARLKYLPFGYAAVAALTFAALLPGFQMASAVAAIAFPFAQFALLLRAISRTGFAGRGLAGMLWLLPGALLAVRALRLAREGQRRGEEAALWLLALAIPAALYLMANPQTLLARFPVMDDRALSFLPALPAGAAWSCVILYLVVRLTRSIGTSGVPRLMAFLFYLVTLLGAVIAAGIGITLLEAVKSFSGGQDRQALDHLILVLRAAASVLSDCLLLMVVLRALRALAAMSARGDTAASAVDSLAAAGLIALKVMAITTVIVNLSQLMLLRWLSDVSLTAEIPLTGLVLSLAALLFARIYSESRRLEAENELFV
;
A
#
# COMPACT_ATOMS: atom_id res chain seq x y z
N MET A 1 -15.29 18.68 23.45
CA MET A 1 -14.22 17.68 23.17
C MET A 1 -13.00 18.48 22.68
N LYS A 2 -11.89 18.44 23.40
CA LYS A 2 -10.65 19.10 22.97
C LYS A 2 -10.18 18.45 21.67
N GLU A 3 -10.19 19.22 20.58
CA GLU A 3 -9.62 18.82 19.30
C GLU A 3 -8.11 18.70 19.50
N HIS A 4 -7.58 17.48 19.50
CA HIS A 4 -6.14 17.28 19.51
C HIS A 4 -5.63 17.45 18.07
N PRO A 5 -4.88 18.52 17.77
CA PRO A 5 -4.24 18.70 16.49
C PRO A 5 -3.29 17.52 16.24
N ILE A 6 -3.14 17.12 14.99
CA ILE A 6 -2.19 16.06 14.60
C ILE A 6 -0.80 16.52 15.06
N PRO A 7 -0.13 15.76 15.96
CA PRO A 7 1.12 16.24 16.54
C PRO A 7 2.22 16.27 15.48
N ALA A 8 2.68 17.47 15.13
CA ALA A 8 3.76 17.69 14.16
C ALA A 8 5.05 16.91 14.51
N ALA A 9 5.26 16.62 15.80
CA ALA A 9 6.37 15.81 16.28
C ALA A 9 6.38 14.39 15.67
N ARG A 10 5.22 13.79 15.36
CA ARG A 10 5.14 12.46 14.75
C ARG A 10 5.61 12.44 13.29
N LEU A 11 5.49 13.55 12.58
CA LEU A 11 5.91 13.67 11.18
C LEU A 11 7.43 13.53 10.98
N LYS A 12 8.24 13.90 11.98
CA LYS A 12 9.69 13.77 11.92
C LYS A 12 10.16 12.31 11.80
N TYR A 13 9.42 11.38 12.41
CA TYR A 13 9.79 9.97 12.46
C TYR A 13 9.19 9.12 11.35
N LEU A 14 8.24 9.65 10.57
CA LEU A 14 7.60 8.90 9.47
C LEU A 14 8.59 8.42 8.40
N PRO A 15 9.57 9.21 7.93
CA PRO A 15 10.54 8.71 6.96
C PRO A 15 11.35 7.52 7.47
N PHE A 16 11.75 7.56 8.76
CA PHE A 16 12.44 6.43 9.41
C PHE A 16 11.53 5.21 9.56
N GLY A 17 10.25 5.43 9.89
CA GLY A 17 9.25 4.38 9.93
C GLY A 17 9.06 3.70 8.57
N TYR A 18 8.99 4.46 7.49
CA TYR A 18 8.89 3.92 6.13
C TYR A 18 10.16 3.21 5.67
N ALA A 19 11.33 3.74 5.99
CA ALA A 19 12.60 3.06 5.73
C ALA A 19 12.69 1.74 6.50
N ALA A 20 12.23 1.70 7.75
CA ALA A 20 12.16 0.48 8.55
C ALA A 20 11.17 -0.54 7.94
N VAL A 21 10.01 -0.10 7.47
CA VAL A 21 9.05 -0.98 6.77
C VAL A 21 9.67 -1.57 5.51
N ALA A 22 10.33 -0.75 4.67
CA ALA A 22 11.00 -1.24 3.47
C ALA A 22 12.10 -2.26 3.80
N ALA A 23 12.95 -1.96 4.79
CA ALA A 23 14.03 -2.86 5.22
C ALA A 23 13.51 -4.16 5.81
N LEU A 24 12.45 -4.11 6.65
CA LEU A 24 11.82 -5.29 7.23
C LEU A 24 11.14 -6.14 6.15
N THR A 25 10.49 -5.53 5.17
CA THR A 25 9.87 -6.24 4.05
C THR A 25 10.95 -6.94 3.22
N PHE A 26 12.03 -6.25 2.88
CA PHE A 26 13.17 -6.83 2.19
C PHE A 26 13.76 -8.01 2.98
N ALA A 27 14.06 -7.83 4.27
CA ALA A 27 14.64 -8.87 5.12
C ALA A 27 13.70 -10.07 5.32
N ALA A 28 12.40 -9.84 5.50
CA ALA A 28 11.41 -10.90 5.69
C ALA A 28 11.20 -11.76 4.44
N LEU A 29 11.42 -11.20 3.26
CA LEU A 29 11.23 -11.90 1.98
C LEU A 29 12.51 -12.57 1.45
N LEU A 30 13.69 -12.24 2.01
CA LEU A 30 14.97 -12.80 1.58
C LEU A 30 15.07 -14.34 1.71
N PRO A 31 14.64 -14.98 2.83
CA PRO A 31 14.74 -16.43 2.97
C PRO A 31 13.52 -17.13 2.33
N GLY A 32 13.68 -17.65 1.12
CA GLY A 32 12.80 -18.69 0.59
C GLY A 32 11.53 -18.26 -0.12
N PHE A 33 11.37 -16.99 -0.46
CA PHE A 33 10.19 -16.51 -1.22
C PHE A 33 10.38 -16.77 -2.72
N GLN A 34 9.75 -17.84 -3.23
CA GLN A 34 9.72 -18.17 -4.66
C GLN A 34 8.53 -17.57 -5.42
N MET A 35 7.75 -16.69 -4.78
CA MET A 35 6.59 -16.09 -5.39
C MET A 35 6.96 -14.95 -6.34
N ALA A 36 6.20 -14.81 -7.45
CA ALA A 36 6.24 -13.61 -8.27
C ALA A 36 5.93 -12.36 -7.41
N SER A 37 6.64 -11.27 -7.64
CA SER A 37 6.61 -10.07 -6.79
C SER A 37 5.22 -9.48 -6.55
N ALA A 38 4.40 -9.41 -7.59
CA ALA A 38 3.03 -8.91 -7.49
C ALA A 38 2.17 -9.77 -6.56
N VAL A 39 2.34 -11.11 -6.61
CA VAL A 39 1.65 -12.06 -5.73
C VAL A 39 2.11 -11.88 -4.29
N ALA A 40 3.42 -11.70 -4.08
CA ALA A 40 3.99 -11.47 -2.75
C ALA A 40 3.47 -10.16 -2.15
N ALA A 41 3.36 -9.09 -2.94
CA ALA A 41 2.82 -7.81 -2.51
C ALA A 41 1.35 -7.90 -2.08
N ILE A 42 0.51 -8.56 -2.87
CA ILE A 42 -0.92 -8.77 -2.56
C ILE A 42 -1.07 -9.69 -1.34
N ALA A 43 -0.26 -10.75 -1.26
CA ALA A 43 -0.31 -11.71 -0.17
C ALA A 43 0.20 -11.15 1.18
N PHE A 44 1.03 -10.10 1.16
CA PHE A 44 1.49 -9.43 2.37
C PHE A 44 0.34 -8.65 3.06
N PRO A 45 0.23 -8.62 4.39
CA PRO A 45 1.00 -9.38 5.40
C PRO A 45 0.45 -10.77 5.70
N PHE A 46 -0.64 -11.18 5.05
CA PHE A 46 -1.37 -12.40 5.36
C PHE A 46 -0.52 -13.67 5.19
N ALA A 47 0.31 -13.70 4.15
CA ALA A 47 1.18 -14.85 3.87
C ALA A 47 2.20 -15.07 5.00
N GLN A 48 2.83 -13.99 5.51
CA GLN A 48 3.80 -14.08 6.61
C GLN A 48 3.13 -14.57 7.89
N PHE A 49 1.94 -14.04 8.18
CA PHE A 49 1.19 -14.47 9.34
C PHE A 49 0.74 -15.94 9.21
N ALA A 50 0.31 -16.37 8.03
CA ALA A 50 -0.03 -17.76 7.75
C ALA A 50 1.18 -18.71 7.90
N LEU A 51 2.37 -18.29 7.43
CA LEU A 51 3.61 -19.05 7.64
C LEU A 51 3.98 -19.17 9.11
N LEU A 52 3.84 -18.09 9.88
CA LEU A 52 4.04 -18.09 11.33
C LEU A 52 3.07 -19.07 12.02
N LEU A 53 1.77 -19.00 11.70
CA LEU A 53 0.77 -19.93 12.23
C LEU A 53 1.10 -21.39 11.91
N ARG A 54 1.56 -21.65 10.68
CA ARG A 54 1.98 -22.99 10.26
C ARG A 54 3.21 -23.47 11.01
N ALA A 55 4.20 -22.59 11.25
CA ALA A 55 5.39 -22.93 12.03
C ALA A 55 5.01 -23.27 13.48
N ILE A 56 4.18 -22.45 14.13
CA ILE A 56 3.69 -22.67 15.50
C ILE A 56 2.88 -23.98 15.56
N SER A 57 2.01 -24.27 14.59
CA SER A 57 1.17 -25.48 14.61
C SER A 57 1.98 -26.79 14.54
N ARG A 58 3.23 -26.73 14.03
CA ARG A 58 4.14 -27.90 13.97
C ARG A 58 4.84 -28.23 15.28
N THR A 59 4.79 -27.36 16.28
CA THR A 59 5.48 -27.58 17.58
C THR A 59 4.72 -28.53 18.53
N GLY A 60 3.70 -29.23 18.05
CA GLY A 60 2.95 -30.22 18.82
C GLY A 60 1.53 -29.79 19.20
N PHE A 61 0.94 -30.43 20.21
CA PHE A 61 -0.46 -30.18 20.59
C PHE A 61 -0.68 -28.75 21.11
N ALA A 62 0.21 -28.27 22.00
CA ALA A 62 0.15 -26.92 22.53
C ALA A 62 0.30 -25.86 21.40
N GLY A 63 1.21 -26.10 20.47
CA GLY A 63 1.39 -25.22 19.30
C GLY A 63 0.16 -25.16 18.39
N ARG A 64 -0.52 -26.28 18.19
CA ARG A 64 -1.81 -26.28 17.43
C ARG A 64 -2.89 -25.46 18.10
N GLY A 65 -3.01 -25.57 19.44
CA GLY A 65 -3.94 -24.75 20.21
C GLY A 65 -3.63 -23.26 20.12
N LEU A 66 -2.35 -22.89 20.30
CA LEU A 66 -1.89 -21.51 20.18
C LEU A 66 -2.10 -20.92 18.76
N ALA A 67 -1.75 -21.67 17.73
CA ALA A 67 -1.98 -21.27 16.35
C ALA A 67 -3.47 -21.05 16.04
N GLY A 68 -4.34 -21.92 16.57
CA GLY A 68 -5.80 -21.78 16.45
C GLY A 68 -6.33 -20.51 17.13
N MET A 69 -5.84 -20.19 18.33
CA MET A 69 -6.20 -18.95 19.02
C MET A 69 -5.73 -17.72 18.26
N LEU A 70 -4.48 -17.69 17.81
CA LEU A 70 -3.91 -16.57 17.04
C LEU A 70 -4.61 -16.40 15.69
N TRP A 71 -5.05 -17.48 15.07
CA TRP A 71 -5.82 -17.47 13.83
C TRP A 71 -7.18 -16.81 13.99
N LEU A 72 -7.92 -17.14 15.06
CA LEU A 72 -9.26 -16.62 15.30
C LEU A 72 -9.27 -15.21 15.91
N LEU A 73 -8.20 -14.79 16.58
CA LEU A 73 -8.11 -13.55 17.33
C LEU A 73 -8.48 -12.30 16.50
N PRO A 74 -7.94 -12.07 15.27
CA PRO A 74 -8.31 -10.90 14.47
C PRO A 74 -9.80 -10.87 14.14
N GLY A 75 -10.38 -12.01 13.76
CA GLY A 75 -11.80 -12.13 13.46
C GLY A 75 -12.67 -11.88 14.69
N ALA A 76 -12.31 -12.44 15.85
CA ALA A 76 -13.02 -12.25 17.11
C ALA A 76 -13.02 -10.78 17.55
N LEU A 77 -11.90 -10.08 17.47
CA LEU A 77 -11.81 -8.64 17.79
C LEU A 77 -12.71 -7.80 16.89
N LEU A 78 -12.73 -8.09 15.59
CA LEU A 78 -13.60 -7.41 14.63
C LEU A 78 -15.09 -7.73 14.88
N ALA A 79 -15.42 -8.98 15.18
CA ALA A 79 -16.79 -9.40 15.53
C ALA A 79 -17.29 -8.72 16.81
N VAL A 80 -16.46 -8.61 17.85
CA VAL A 80 -16.81 -7.87 19.09
C VAL A 80 -17.08 -6.40 18.76
N ARG A 81 -16.29 -5.80 17.88
CA ARG A 81 -16.51 -4.42 17.44
C ARG A 81 -17.80 -4.28 16.64
N ALA A 82 -18.09 -5.22 15.73
CA ALA A 82 -19.36 -5.25 14.97
C ALA A 82 -20.57 -5.37 15.90
N LEU A 83 -20.51 -6.25 16.90
CA LEU A 83 -21.57 -6.41 17.92
C LEU A 83 -21.81 -5.13 18.74
N ARG A 84 -20.73 -4.41 19.09
CA ARG A 84 -20.88 -3.10 19.77
C ARG A 84 -21.60 -2.09 18.89
N LEU A 85 -21.26 -2.03 17.60
CA LEU A 85 -21.91 -1.14 16.65
C LEU A 85 -23.39 -1.53 16.40
N ALA A 86 -23.68 -2.83 16.36
CA ALA A 86 -25.06 -3.34 16.24
C ALA A 86 -25.95 -2.87 17.39
N ARG A 87 -25.42 -2.89 18.63
CA ARG A 87 -26.15 -2.40 19.82
C ARG A 87 -26.42 -0.90 19.78
N GLU A 88 -25.59 -0.11 19.10
CA GLU A 88 -25.80 1.34 18.93
C GLU A 88 -26.90 1.66 17.90
N GLY A 89 -27.41 0.70 17.14
CA GLY A 89 -28.59 0.76 16.25
C GLY A 89 -28.51 1.67 15.02
N GLN A 90 -27.47 2.46 14.87
CA GLN A 90 -27.39 3.50 13.82
C GLN A 90 -26.41 3.19 12.67
N ARG A 91 -25.81 1.98 12.63
CA ARG A 91 -24.56 1.76 11.85
C ARG A 91 -24.58 0.52 10.95
N ARG A 92 -25.73 0.16 10.37
CA ARG A 92 -25.89 -1.08 9.59
C ARG A 92 -24.86 -1.34 8.51
N GLY A 93 -24.45 -0.32 7.74
CA GLY A 93 -23.44 -0.49 6.68
C GLY A 93 -22.03 -0.75 7.21
N GLU A 94 -21.60 -0.04 8.27
CA GLU A 94 -20.29 -0.24 8.90
C GLU A 94 -20.24 -1.58 9.65
N GLU A 95 -21.34 -1.95 10.28
CA GLU A 95 -21.52 -3.24 10.93
C GLU A 95 -21.38 -4.41 9.94
N ALA A 96 -22.11 -4.35 8.82
CA ALA A 96 -22.04 -5.39 7.78
C ALA A 96 -20.61 -5.53 7.22
N ALA A 97 -19.93 -4.41 6.95
CA ALA A 97 -18.55 -4.42 6.48
C ALA A 97 -17.58 -5.03 7.51
N LEU A 98 -17.80 -4.78 8.82
CA LEU A 98 -17.00 -5.40 9.88
C LEU A 98 -17.26 -6.90 10.00
N TRP A 99 -18.49 -7.36 9.84
CA TRP A 99 -18.81 -8.79 9.81
C TRP A 99 -18.14 -9.49 8.63
N LEU A 100 -18.21 -8.89 7.44
CA LEU A 100 -17.49 -9.40 6.26
C LEU A 100 -15.98 -9.51 6.52
N LEU A 101 -15.40 -8.49 7.13
CA LEU A 101 -13.97 -8.45 7.46
C LEU A 101 -13.60 -9.48 8.54
N ALA A 102 -14.47 -9.65 9.56
CA ALA A 102 -14.31 -10.63 10.62
C ALA A 102 -14.31 -12.08 10.10
N LEU A 103 -14.99 -12.34 9.01
CA LEU A 103 -15.00 -13.64 8.33
C LEU A 103 -13.85 -13.77 7.32
N ALA A 104 -13.60 -12.71 6.53
CA ALA A 104 -12.62 -12.75 5.44
C ALA A 104 -11.18 -12.92 5.91
N ILE A 105 -10.78 -12.25 7.01
CA ILE A 105 -9.40 -12.35 7.51
C ILE A 105 -9.06 -13.76 8.01
N PRO A 106 -9.83 -14.39 8.92
CA PRO A 106 -9.56 -15.76 9.33
C PRO A 106 -9.63 -16.75 8.15
N ALA A 107 -10.60 -16.58 7.25
CA ALA A 107 -10.72 -17.44 6.07
C ALA A 107 -9.47 -17.34 5.18
N ALA A 108 -8.99 -16.13 4.90
CA ALA A 108 -7.77 -15.91 4.12
C ALA A 108 -6.54 -16.54 4.80
N LEU A 109 -6.36 -16.32 6.09
CA LEU A 109 -5.27 -16.91 6.86
C LEU A 109 -5.34 -18.43 6.88
N TYR A 110 -6.53 -19.02 7.03
CA TYR A 110 -6.72 -20.47 6.97
C TYR A 110 -6.32 -21.04 5.62
N LEU A 111 -6.84 -20.47 4.53
CA LEU A 111 -6.57 -20.93 3.17
C LEU A 111 -5.08 -20.79 2.81
N MET A 112 -4.43 -19.73 3.28
CA MET A 112 -2.99 -19.52 3.08
C MET A 112 -2.13 -20.46 3.94
N ALA A 113 -2.56 -20.76 5.17
CA ALA A 113 -1.88 -21.73 6.01
C ALA A 113 -2.04 -23.17 5.50
N ASN A 114 -3.15 -23.46 4.81
CA ASN A 114 -3.50 -24.78 4.31
C ASN A 114 -3.77 -24.76 2.80
N PRO A 115 -2.77 -24.51 1.93
CA PRO A 115 -2.96 -24.37 0.49
C PRO A 115 -3.52 -25.64 -0.17
N GLN A 116 -3.34 -26.81 0.45
CA GLN A 116 -3.90 -28.08 -0.03
C GLN A 116 -5.44 -28.08 -0.09
N THR A 117 -6.11 -27.31 0.77
CA THR A 117 -7.58 -27.18 0.73
C THR A 117 -8.07 -26.43 -0.50
N LEU A 118 -7.28 -25.49 -1.02
CA LEU A 118 -7.55 -24.82 -2.30
C LEU A 118 -7.23 -25.74 -3.48
N LEU A 119 -6.07 -26.40 -3.44
CA LEU A 119 -5.64 -27.33 -4.50
C LEU A 119 -6.62 -28.50 -4.70
N ALA A 120 -7.17 -29.05 -3.62
CA ALA A 120 -8.18 -30.11 -3.69
C ALA A 120 -9.46 -29.69 -4.44
N ARG A 121 -9.77 -28.39 -4.48
CA ARG A 121 -10.94 -27.86 -5.19
C ARG A 121 -10.66 -27.47 -6.65
N PHE A 122 -9.40 -27.30 -7.01
CA PHE A 122 -8.96 -26.87 -8.34
C PHE A 122 -7.89 -27.83 -8.89
N PRO A 123 -8.23 -29.10 -9.17
CA PRO A 123 -7.27 -30.15 -9.51
C PRO A 123 -6.58 -29.98 -10.89
N VAL A 124 -7.01 -29.04 -11.71
CA VAL A 124 -6.53 -28.85 -13.10
C VAL A 124 -5.80 -27.49 -13.24
N MET A 125 -5.15 -27.00 -12.20
CA MET A 125 -4.36 -25.76 -12.30
C MET A 125 -2.94 -26.06 -12.82
N ASP A 126 -2.54 -25.34 -13.87
CA ASP A 126 -1.16 -25.27 -14.36
C ASP A 126 -0.23 -24.68 -13.26
N ASP A 127 1.05 -25.06 -13.27
CA ASP A 127 2.05 -24.60 -12.28
C ASP A 127 2.12 -23.06 -12.16
N ARG A 128 1.85 -22.35 -13.26
CA ARG A 128 1.75 -20.89 -13.27
C ARG A 128 0.55 -20.38 -12.46
N ALA A 129 -0.61 -21.02 -12.61
CA ALA A 129 -1.81 -20.67 -11.85
C ALA A 129 -1.65 -20.97 -10.36
N LEU A 130 -0.90 -22.00 -9.99
CA LEU A 130 -0.56 -22.33 -8.61
C LEU A 130 0.25 -21.23 -7.92
N SER A 131 1.11 -20.53 -8.64
CA SER A 131 1.88 -19.41 -8.09
C SER A 131 1.01 -18.20 -7.67
N PHE A 132 -0.17 -18.03 -8.29
CA PHE A 132 -1.12 -16.97 -7.96
C PHE A 132 -2.12 -17.36 -6.85
N LEU A 133 -2.17 -18.62 -6.47
CA LEU A 133 -3.15 -19.12 -5.51
C LEU A 133 -3.19 -18.36 -4.17
N PRO A 134 -2.06 -17.94 -3.56
CA PRO A 134 -2.07 -17.16 -2.32
C PRO A 134 -2.61 -15.74 -2.50
N ALA A 135 -2.57 -15.17 -3.70
CA ALA A 135 -3.10 -13.83 -3.95
C ALA A 135 -4.62 -13.76 -3.87
N LEU A 136 -5.34 -14.86 -4.16
CA LEU A 136 -6.79 -14.89 -4.15
C LEU A 136 -7.39 -14.62 -2.76
N PRO A 137 -7.05 -15.40 -1.69
CA PRO A 137 -7.59 -15.14 -0.36
C PRO A 137 -7.08 -13.82 0.23
N ALA A 138 -5.85 -13.42 -0.06
CA ALA A 138 -5.33 -12.13 0.38
C ALA A 138 -6.05 -10.97 -0.32
N GLY A 139 -6.26 -11.06 -1.63
CA GLY A 139 -7.01 -10.07 -2.40
C GLY A 139 -8.45 -9.90 -1.89
N ALA A 140 -9.11 -11.01 -1.56
CA ALA A 140 -10.44 -10.98 -0.95
C ALA A 140 -10.41 -10.28 0.42
N ALA A 141 -9.44 -10.57 1.28
CA ALA A 141 -9.29 -9.89 2.56
C ALA A 141 -9.01 -8.38 2.39
N TRP A 142 -8.11 -8.01 1.48
CA TRP A 142 -7.85 -6.59 1.15
C TRP A 142 -9.08 -5.88 0.61
N SER A 143 -9.87 -6.53 -0.26
CA SER A 143 -11.13 -5.96 -0.77
C SER A 143 -12.11 -5.66 0.37
N CYS A 144 -12.22 -6.54 1.37
CA CYS A 144 -13.04 -6.29 2.55
C CYS A 144 -12.49 -5.15 3.42
N VAL A 145 -11.17 -5.02 3.56
CA VAL A 145 -10.54 -3.89 4.25
C VAL A 145 -10.86 -2.57 3.54
N ILE A 146 -10.70 -2.54 2.22
CA ILE A 146 -10.99 -1.36 1.40
C ILE A 146 -12.47 -0.99 1.52
N LEU A 147 -13.37 -1.97 1.39
CA LEU A 147 -14.81 -1.76 1.56
C LEU A 147 -15.14 -1.15 2.93
N TYR A 148 -14.58 -1.70 4.00
CA TYR A 148 -14.76 -1.15 5.35
C TYR A 148 -14.27 0.30 5.45
N LEU A 149 -13.09 0.59 4.89
CA LEU A 149 -12.52 1.94 4.88
C LEU A 149 -13.39 2.91 4.10
N VAL A 150 -13.90 2.51 2.93
CA VAL A 150 -14.79 3.34 2.10
C VAL A 150 -16.10 3.63 2.85
N VAL A 151 -16.77 2.61 3.40
CA VAL A 151 -18.01 2.78 4.18
C VAL A 151 -17.79 3.70 5.39
N ARG A 152 -16.68 3.55 6.08
CA ARG A 152 -16.31 4.39 7.21
C ARG A 152 -15.99 5.82 6.78
N LEU A 153 -15.30 6.01 5.64
CA LEU A 153 -14.96 7.32 5.09
C LEU A 153 -16.22 8.08 4.65
N THR A 154 -17.07 7.46 3.82
CA THR A 154 -18.30 8.10 3.32
C THR A 154 -19.19 8.56 4.45
N ARG A 155 -19.27 7.78 5.53
CA ARG A 155 -19.99 8.15 6.72
C ARG A 155 -19.34 9.30 7.50
N SER A 156 -18.02 9.29 7.64
CA SER A 156 -17.31 10.36 8.36
C SER A 156 -17.50 11.73 7.70
N ILE A 157 -17.67 11.76 6.37
CA ILE A 157 -17.98 12.97 5.61
C ILE A 157 -19.35 13.53 6.00
N GLY A 158 -20.35 12.68 6.24
CA GLY A 158 -21.72 13.11 6.56
C GLY A 158 -22.00 13.47 8.02
N THR A 159 -21.21 12.97 8.97
CA THR A 159 -21.55 13.07 10.41
C THR A 159 -20.47 13.67 11.28
N SER A 160 -19.24 13.76 10.83
CA SER A 160 -18.11 14.26 11.60
C SER A 160 -17.60 15.58 11.02
N GLY A 161 -17.36 16.56 11.88
CA GLY A 161 -16.74 17.82 11.45
C GLY A 161 -15.38 17.60 10.76
N VAL A 162 -14.97 18.60 9.99
CA VAL A 162 -13.70 18.65 9.23
C VAL A 162 -12.48 18.06 9.96
N PRO A 163 -12.27 18.26 11.28
CA PRO A 163 -11.11 17.73 11.98
C PRO A 163 -11.01 16.20 12.00
N ARG A 164 -12.14 15.51 12.10
CA ARG A 164 -12.14 14.02 12.09
C ARG A 164 -11.84 13.46 10.70
N LEU A 165 -12.38 14.12 9.67
CA LEU A 165 -12.06 13.79 8.29
C LEU A 165 -10.56 13.95 8.02
N MET A 166 -9.98 15.08 8.45
CA MET A 166 -8.54 15.30 8.30
C MET A 166 -7.70 14.27 9.04
N ALA A 167 -8.07 13.91 10.27
CA ALA A 167 -7.39 12.84 11.01
C ALA A 167 -7.49 11.49 10.27
N PHE A 168 -8.66 11.16 9.73
CA PHE A 168 -8.85 9.93 8.96
C PHE A 168 -8.00 9.92 7.69
N LEU A 169 -8.02 11.01 6.91
CA LEU A 169 -7.19 11.16 5.71
C LEU A 169 -5.69 11.04 6.05
N PHE A 170 -5.27 11.63 7.17
CA PHE A 170 -3.90 11.49 7.64
C PHE A 170 -3.51 10.03 7.87
N TYR A 171 -4.34 9.22 8.55
CA TYR A 171 -4.06 7.80 8.76
C TYR A 171 -4.10 7.00 7.46
N LEU A 172 -5.04 7.32 6.56
CA LEU A 172 -5.14 6.66 5.25
C LEU A 172 -3.89 6.92 4.40
N VAL A 173 -3.44 8.17 4.33
CA VAL A 173 -2.22 8.55 3.60
C VAL A 173 -0.97 7.97 4.25
N THR A 174 -0.94 7.87 5.59
CA THR A 174 0.15 7.18 6.31
C THR A 174 0.21 5.69 5.95
N LEU A 175 -0.94 5.03 5.91
CA LEU A 175 -1.03 3.62 5.49
C LEU A 175 -0.57 3.43 4.04
N LEU A 176 -1.01 4.31 3.14
CA LEU A 176 -0.56 4.31 1.75
C LEU A 176 0.96 4.43 1.62
N GLY A 177 1.56 5.33 2.41
CA GLY A 177 3.02 5.46 2.47
C GLY A 177 3.72 4.17 2.95
N ALA A 178 3.13 3.46 3.93
CA ALA A 178 3.66 2.18 4.39
C ALA A 178 3.57 1.09 3.30
N VAL A 179 2.49 1.07 2.52
CA VAL A 179 2.34 0.13 1.39
C VAL A 179 3.37 0.42 0.29
N ILE A 180 3.59 1.69 -0.05
CA ILE A 180 4.62 2.09 -1.03
C ILE A 180 6.02 1.71 -0.51
N ALA A 181 6.31 1.95 0.78
CA ALA A 181 7.58 1.57 1.38
C ALA A 181 7.82 0.06 1.36
N ALA A 182 6.78 -0.75 1.61
CA ALA A 182 6.84 -2.20 1.45
C ALA A 182 7.11 -2.59 -0.02
N GLY A 183 6.50 -1.90 -0.98
CA GLY A 183 6.75 -2.06 -2.41
C GLY A 183 8.22 -1.85 -2.77
N ILE A 184 8.86 -0.80 -2.24
CA ILE A 184 10.31 -0.55 -2.42
C ILE A 184 11.13 -1.76 -1.95
N GLY A 185 10.80 -2.33 -0.78
CA GLY A 185 11.48 -3.51 -0.26
C GLY A 185 11.37 -4.72 -1.19
N ILE A 186 10.20 -4.93 -1.78
CA ILE A 186 9.95 -6.00 -2.76
C ILE A 186 10.76 -5.77 -4.05
N THR A 187 10.72 -4.56 -4.59
CA THR A 187 11.45 -4.21 -5.83
C THR A 187 12.95 -4.38 -5.66
N LEU A 188 13.50 -3.98 -4.51
CA LEU A 188 14.92 -4.19 -4.19
C LEU A 188 15.27 -5.67 -4.11
N LEU A 189 14.41 -6.49 -3.51
CA LEU A 189 14.60 -7.94 -3.44
C LEU A 189 14.62 -8.57 -4.83
N GLU A 190 13.73 -8.14 -5.72
CA GLU A 190 13.68 -8.61 -7.10
C GLU A 190 14.93 -8.24 -7.88
N ALA A 191 15.41 -7.01 -7.71
CA ALA A 191 16.66 -6.58 -8.29
C ALA A 191 17.82 -7.49 -7.84
N VAL A 192 17.96 -7.74 -6.53
CA VAL A 192 18.99 -8.64 -5.99
C VAL A 192 18.90 -10.04 -6.56
N LYS A 193 17.67 -10.62 -6.64
CA LYS A 193 17.46 -11.96 -7.22
C LYS A 193 17.81 -12.02 -8.69
N SER A 194 17.45 -10.99 -9.45
CA SER A 194 17.77 -10.88 -10.88
C SER A 194 19.28 -10.87 -11.12
N PHE A 195 20.06 -10.25 -10.21
CA PHE A 195 21.51 -10.23 -10.27
C PHE A 195 22.14 -11.58 -9.89
N SER A 196 21.58 -12.29 -8.91
CA SER A 196 22.17 -13.54 -8.42
C SER A 196 21.88 -14.75 -9.30
N GLY A 197 20.83 -14.69 -10.14
CA GLY A 197 20.35 -15.84 -10.94
C GLY A 197 20.94 -16.00 -12.34
N GLY A 198 21.84 -15.12 -12.77
CA GLY A 198 22.25 -15.07 -14.18
C GLY A 198 23.75 -15.07 -14.43
N GLN A 199 24.44 -16.18 -14.16
CA GLN A 199 25.88 -16.29 -14.51
C GLN A 199 26.16 -16.26 -16.04
N ASP A 200 25.15 -16.57 -16.87
CA ASP A 200 25.31 -16.65 -18.35
C ASP A 200 24.65 -15.48 -19.12
N ARG A 201 24.14 -14.46 -18.41
CA ARG A 201 23.49 -13.33 -19.08
C ARG A 201 24.49 -12.36 -19.69
N GLN A 202 24.18 -11.89 -20.91
CA GLN A 202 25.01 -10.84 -21.55
C GLN A 202 24.98 -9.53 -20.74
N ALA A 203 26.06 -8.76 -20.80
CA ALA A 203 26.20 -7.50 -20.06
C ALA A 203 25.06 -6.49 -20.36
N LEU A 204 24.50 -6.54 -21.58
CA LEU A 204 23.36 -5.70 -21.98
C LEU A 204 22.05 -6.08 -21.26
N ASP A 205 21.79 -7.38 -21.06
CA ASP A 205 20.62 -7.85 -20.32
C ASP A 205 20.68 -7.37 -18.86
N HIS A 206 21.86 -7.43 -18.24
CA HIS A 206 22.08 -6.89 -16.89
C HIS A 206 21.87 -5.37 -16.85
N LEU A 207 22.34 -4.62 -17.84
CA LEU A 207 22.14 -3.17 -17.89
C LEU A 207 20.67 -2.79 -17.93
N ILE A 208 19.86 -3.47 -18.75
CA ILE A 208 18.42 -3.22 -18.84
C ILE A 208 17.72 -3.58 -17.52
N LEU A 209 18.08 -4.69 -16.88
CA LEU A 209 17.52 -5.08 -15.58
C LEU A 209 17.82 -4.03 -14.49
N VAL A 210 19.07 -3.51 -14.46
CA VAL A 210 19.45 -2.42 -13.54
C VAL A 210 18.65 -1.18 -13.81
N LEU A 211 18.54 -0.78 -15.07
CA LEU A 211 17.81 0.42 -15.48
C LEU A 211 16.35 0.34 -15.08
N ARG A 212 15.69 -0.81 -15.28
CA ARG A 212 14.31 -1.07 -14.87
C ARG A 212 14.15 -1.01 -13.35
N ALA A 213 14.98 -1.74 -12.60
CA ALA A 213 14.95 -1.73 -11.15
C ALA A 213 15.15 -0.33 -10.58
N ALA A 214 16.13 0.41 -11.11
CA ALA A 214 16.40 1.80 -10.72
C ALA A 214 15.19 2.72 -11.01
N ALA A 215 14.56 2.57 -12.17
CA ALA A 215 13.38 3.35 -12.54
C ALA A 215 12.18 3.07 -11.63
N SER A 216 11.94 1.80 -11.29
CA SER A 216 10.87 1.40 -10.38
C SER A 216 11.11 1.95 -8.96
N VAL A 217 12.31 1.75 -8.41
CA VAL A 217 12.68 2.29 -7.08
C VAL A 217 12.58 3.82 -7.07
N LEU A 218 13.04 4.50 -8.13
CA LEU A 218 12.93 5.95 -8.25
C LEU A 218 11.46 6.41 -8.24
N SER A 219 10.60 5.74 -8.98
CA SER A 219 9.15 6.02 -9.01
C SER A 219 8.53 5.88 -7.63
N ASP A 220 8.82 4.81 -6.91
CA ASP A 220 8.30 4.56 -5.57
C ASP A 220 8.83 5.58 -4.55
N CYS A 221 10.11 5.97 -4.64
CA CYS A 221 10.69 7.02 -3.80
C CYS A 221 10.04 8.39 -4.05
N LEU A 222 9.74 8.73 -5.30
CA LEU A 222 9.04 9.95 -5.65
C LEU A 222 7.61 9.94 -5.12
N LEU A 223 6.91 8.80 -5.21
CA LEU A 223 5.60 8.63 -4.60
C LEU A 223 5.64 8.81 -3.08
N LEU A 224 6.61 8.22 -2.41
CA LEU A 224 6.78 8.37 -0.97
C LEU A 224 7.05 9.85 -0.60
N MET A 225 7.80 10.57 -1.42
CA MET A 225 8.00 12.01 -1.25
C MET A 225 6.67 12.78 -1.36
N VAL A 226 5.82 12.48 -2.35
CA VAL A 226 4.49 13.09 -2.51
C VAL A 226 3.62 12.79 -1.30
N VAL A 227 3.59 11.54 -0.82
CA VAL A 227 2.87 11.13 0.39
C VAL A 227 3.32 11.91 1.62
N LEU A 228 4.63 12.04 1.84
CA LEU A 228 5.18 12.81 2.97
C LEU A 228 4.79 14.30 2.91
N ARG A 229 4.76 14.89 1.71
CA ARG A 229 4.29 16.27 1.50
C ARG A 229 2.79 16.39 1.74
N ALA A 230 2.00 15.42 1.28
CA ALA A 230 0.56 15.36 1.55
C ALA A 230 0.25 15.28 3.06
N LEU A 231 0.99 14.45 3.81
CA LEU A 231 0.85 14.37 5.27
C LEU A 231 1.18 15.70 5.97
N ARG A 232 2.22 16.39 5.51
CA ARG A 232 2.57 17.72 6.04
C ARG A 232 1.48 18.75 5.73
N ALA A 233 0.95 18.74 4.51
CA ALA A 233 -0.15 19.63 4.13
C ALA A 233 -1.42 19.38 4.97
N LEU A 234 -1.81 18.10 5.14
CA LEU A 234 -2.95 17.72 5.98
C LEU A 234 -2.75 18.15 7.45
N ALA A 235 -1.54 17.97 7.99
CA ALA A 235 -1.23 18.40 9.35
C ALA A 235 -1.29 19.92 9.50
N ALA A 236 -0.74 20.68 8.54
CA ALA A 236 -0.78 22.14 8.55
C ALA A 236 -2.21 22.68 8.42
N MET A 237 -3.04 22.07 7.56
CA MET A 237 -4.46 22.43 7.43
C MET A 237 -5.25 22.14 8.73
N SER A 238 -4.94 21.03 9.42
CA SER A 238 -5.58 20.70 10.70
C SER A 238 -5.25 21.69 11.82
N ALA A 239 -4.07 22.32 11.74
CA ALA A 239 -3.62 23.31 12.71
C ALA A 239 -4.19 24.74 12.47
N ARG A 240 -4.93 24.94 11.36
CA ARG A 240 -5.50 26.26 10.95
C ARG A 240 -4.47 27.42 10.96
N GLY A 241 -3.20 27.11 10.67
CA GLY A 241 -2.12 28.10 10.67
C GLY A 241 -1.80 28.64 9.27
N ASP A 242 -1.11 29.79 9.22
CA ASP A 242 -0.64 30.43 7.97
C ASP A 242 0.32 29.54 7.17
N THR A 243 0.86 28.49 7.77
CA THR A 243 1.75 27.51 7.13
C THR A 243 1.02 26.54 6.18
N ALA A 244 -0.33 26.50 6.19
CA ALA A 244 -1.09 25.58 5.36
C ALA A 244 -0.89 25.85 3.86
N ALA A 245 -0.90 27.12 3.45
CA ALA A 245 -0.70 27.49 2.05
C ALA A 245 0.68 27.04 1.54
N SER A 246 1.75 27.34 2.26
CA SER A 246 3.11 26.94 1.88
C SER A 246 3.31 25.42 1.87
N ALA A 247 2.62 24.69 2.73
CA ALA A 247 2.65 23.22 2.75
C ALA A 247 1.92 22.63 1.53
N VAL A 248 0.81 23.23 1.11
CA VAL A 248 0.07 22.84 -0.10
C VAL A 248 0.86 23.17 -1.37
N ASP A 249 1.51 24.32 -1.45
CA ASP A 249 2.40 24.68 -2.55
C ASP A 249 3.58 23.69 -2.66
N SER A 250 4.14 23.31 -1.52
CA SER A 250 5.19 22.29 -1.45
C SER A 250 4.69 20.91 -1.94
N LEU A 251 3.44 20.54 -1.68
CA LEU A 251 2.80 19.33 -2.20
C LEU A 251 2.63 19.43 -3.73
N ALA A 252 2.16 20.57 -4.24
CA ALA A 252 2.02 20.79 -5.68
C ALA A 252 3.36 20.67 -6.40
N ALA A 253 4.41 21.32 -5.87
CA ALA A 253 5.75 21.23 -6.42
C ALA A 253 6.27 19.78 -6.45
N ALA A 254 6.10 19.04 -5.36
CA ALA A 254 6.50 17.62 -5.28
C ALA A 254 5.72 16.75 -6.29
N GLY A 255 4.40 16.95 -6.42
CA GLY A 255 3.57 16.24 -7.40
C GLY A 255 4.00 16.51 -8.83
N LEU A 256 4.31 17.77 -9.17
CA LEU A 256 4.79 18.14 -10.50
C LEU A 256 6.16 17.54 -10.82
N ILE A 257 7.10 17.57 -9.88
CA ILE A 257 8.41 16.94 -10.04
C ILE A 257 8.26 15.43 -10.22
N ALA A 258 7.47 14.78 -9.37
CA ALA A 258 7.22 13.35 -9.45
C ALA A 258 6.63 12.97 -10.81
N LEU A 259 5.60 13.69 -11.27
CA LEU A 259 4.96 13.47 -12.56
C LEU A 259 5.95 13.57 -13.73
N LYS A 260 6.74 14.64 -13.77
CA LYS A 260 7.74 14.88 -14.84
C LYS A 260 8.83 13.80 -14.83
N VAL A 261 9.41 13.52 -13.67
CA VAL A 261 10.51 12.55 -13.55
C VAL A 261 10.02 11.14 -13.89
N MET A 262 8.86 10.72 -13.37
CA MET A 262 8.29 9.40 -13.73
C MET A 262 8.01 9.29 -15.23
N ALA A 263 7.42 10.31 -15.85
CA ALA A 263 7.14 10.29 -17.28
C ALA A 263 8.44 10.20 -18.11
N ILE A 264 9.45 10.99 -17.79
CA ILE A 264 10.75 10.97 -18.47
C ILE A 264 11.43 9.60 -18.28
N THR A 265 11.47 9.09 -17.06
CA THR A 265 12.10 7.80 -16.75
C THR A 265 11.40 6.66 -17.48
N THR A 266 10.05 6.66 -17.53
CA THR A 266 9.26 5.68 -18.28
C THR A 266 9.62 5.69 -19.77
N VAL A 267 9.72 6.88 -20.36
CA VAL A 267 10.10 7.02 -21.78
C VAL A 267 11.52 6.49 -22.00
N ILE A 268 12.49 6.87 -21.16
CA ILE A 268 13.87 6.41 -21.28
C ILE A 268 13.96 4.89 -21.19
N VAL A 269 13.31 4.26 -20.19
CA VAL A 269 13.36 2.81 -20.00
C VAL A 269 12.73 2.08 -21.18
N ASN A 270 11.54 2.49 -21.59
CA ASN A 270 10.83 1.83 -22.69
C ASN A 270 11.54 2.02 -24.05
N LEU A 271 12.10 3.20 -24.32
CA LEU A 271 12.90 3.44 -25.52
C LEU A 271 14.23 2.65 -25.49
N SER A 272 14.89 2.57 -24.34
CA SER A 272 16.14 1.78 -24.20
C SER A 272 15.86 0.30 -24.49
N GLN A 273 14.76 -0.26 -23.98
CA GLN A 273 14.35 -1.63 -24.27
C GLN A 273 14.09 -1.82 -25.78
N LEU A 274 13.39 -0.89 -26.40
CA LEU A 274 13.06 -0.95 -27.82
C LEU A 274 14.32 -0.88 -28.70
N MET A 275 15.24 0.05 -28.38
CA MET A 275 16.49 0.23 -29.16
C MET A 275 17.43 -0.96 -29.02
N LEU A 276 17.49 -1.59 -27.84
CA LEU A 276 18.35 -2.72 -27.55
C LEU A 276 17.72 -4.08 -27.87
N LEU A 277 16.49 -4.11 -28.39
CA LEU A 277 15.72 -5.32 -28.67
C LEU A 277 16.51 -6.36 -29.49
N ARG A 278 17.31 -5.92 -30.46
CA ARG A 278 18.09 -6.83 -31.34
C ARG A 278 19.25 -7.54 -30.64
N TRP A 279 19.70 -7.01 -29.51
CA TRP A 279 20.85 -7.52 -28.75
C TRP A 279 20.48 -8.15 -27.42
N LEU A 280 19.20 -8.12 -27.05
CA LEU A 280 18.69 -8.76 -25.83
C LEU A 280 18.34 -10.21 -26.14
N SER A 281 18.94 -11.14 -25.38
CA SER A 281 18.77 -12.57 -25.60
C SER A 281 17.67 -13.19 -24.72
N ASP A 282 17.43 -12.64 -23.51
CA ASP A 282 16.66 -13.33 -22.47
C ASP A 282 15.76 -12.41 -21.62
N VAL A 283 15.63 -11.13 -21.97
CA VAL A 283 14.81 -10.16 -21.22
C VAL A 283 13.40 -10.09 -21.82
N SER A 284 12.41 -10.43 -21.01
CA SER A 284 11.00 -10.22 -21.40
C SER A 284 10.73 -8.73 -21.58
N LEU A 285 10.28 -8.35 -22.79
CA LEU A 285 9.82 -6.98 -23.06
C LEU A 285 8.53 -6.73 -22.30
N THR A 286 8.59 -5.84 -21.33
CA THR A 286 7.43 -5.36 -20.60
C THR A 286 7.39 -3.84 -20.64
N ALA A 287 6.29 -3.27 -21.14
CA ALA A 287 6.07 -1.83 -21.04
C ALA A 287 5.78 -1.48 -19.59
N GLU A 288 6.68 -0.72 -18.98
CA GLU A 288 6.50 -0.25 -17.60
C GLU A 288 5.85 1.14 -17.64
N ILE A 289 4.64 1.22 -17.10
CA ILE A 289 3.94 2.51 -16.92
C ILE A 289 3.57 2.61 -15.43
N PRO A 290 4.15 3.56 -14.67
CA PRO A 290 3.84 3.74 -13.25
C PRO A 290 2.48 4.43 -13.05
N LEU A 291 1.39 3.79 -13.49
CA LEU A 291 0.04 4.37 -13.47
C LEU A 291 -0.36 4.88 -12.09
N THR A 292 -0.09 4.10 -11.04
CA THR A 292 -0.40 4.50 -9.66
C THR A 292 0.32 5.80 -9.28
N GLY A 293 1.58 5.94 -9.69
CA GLY A 293 2.37 7.12 -9.44
C GLY A 293 1.87 8.35 -10.17
N LEU A 294 1.53 8.18 -11.45
CA LEU A 294 0.97 9.26 -12.26
C LEU A 294 -0.37 9.74 -11.71
N VAL A 295 -1.27 8.82 -11.36
CA VAL A 295 -2.59 9.13 -10.78
C VAL A 295 -2.46 9.85 -9.44
N LEU A 296 -1.62 9.36 -8.52
CA LEU A 296 -1.42 10.00 -7.22
C LEU A 296 -0.77 11.38 -7.34
N SER A 297 0.21 11.54 -8.22
CA SER A 297 0.84 12.84 -8.46
C SER A 297 -0.14 13.84 -9.06
N LEU A 298 -0.99 13.40 -10.01
CA LEU A 298 -2.05 14.22 -10.59
C LEU A 298 -3.11 14.59 -9.53
N ALA A 299 -3.53 13.65 -8.69
CA ALA A 299 -4.46 13.90 -7.60
C ALA A 299 -3.91 14.92 -6.61
N ALA A 300 -2.61 14.86 -6.26
CA ALA A 300 -1.96 15.84 -5.40
C ALA A 300 -1.96 17.25 -6.02
N LEU A 301 -1.71 17.36 -7.32
CA LEU A 301 -1.76 18.62 -8.05
C LEU A 301 -3.18 19.20 -8.09
N LEU A 302 -4.18 18.38 -8.40
CA LEU A 302 -5.59 18.79 -8.42
C LEU A 302 -6.05 19.24 -7.03
N PHE A 303 -5.69 18.50 -5.99
CA PHE A 303 -6.00 18.87 -4.61
C PHE A 303 -5.40 20.24 -4.24
N ALA A 304 -4.12 20.46 -4.55
CA ALA A 304 -3.45 21.71 -4.30
C ALA A 304 -4.11 22.88 -5.05
N ARG A 305 -4.50 22.66 -6.30
CA ARG A 305 -5.19 23.68 -7.12
C ARG A 305 -6.58 24.03 -6.56
N ILE A 306 -7.38 23.03 -6.21
CA ILE A 306 -8.71 23.24 -5.59
C ILE A 306 -8.57 24.00 -4.27
N TYR A 307 -7.59 23.66 -3.45
CA TYR A 307 -7.35 24.35 -2.19
C TYR A 307 -6.95 25.82 -2.40
N SER A 308 -6.06 26.10 -3.33
CA SER A 308 -5.64 27.47 -3.64
C SER A 308 -6.79 28.33 -4.18
N GLU A 309 -7.64 27.75 -5.04
CA GLU A 309 -8.82 28.43 -5.57
C GLU A 309 -9.86 28.70 -4.47
N SER A 310 -10.11 27.72 -3.59
CA SER A 310 -11.03 27.91 -2.44
C SER A 310 -10.57 29.04 -1.53
N ARG A 311 -9.27 29.11 -1.22
CA ARG A 311 -8.69 30.19 -0.41
C ARG A 311 -8.81 31.56 -1.08
N ARG A 312 -8.63 31.59 -2.41
CA ARG A 312 -8.80 32.84 -3.17
C ARG A 312 -10.25 33.34 -3.10
N LEU A 313 -11.22 32.44 -3.27
CA LEU A 313 -12.65 32.79 -3.18
C LEU A 313 -13.03 33.24 -1.76
N GLU A 314 -12.47 32.63 -0.71
CA GLU A 314 -12.67 33.08 0.67
C GLU A 314 -12.13 34.51 0.87
N ALA A 315 -10.92 34.81 0.38
CA ALA A 315 -10.32 36.13 0.48
C ALA A 315 -11.11 37.19 -0.33
N GLU A 316 -11.64 36.84 -1.50
CA GLU A 316 -12.51 37.72 -2.29
C GLU A 316 -13.82 38.00 -1.55
N ASN A 317 -14.43 37.00 -0.89
CA ASN A 317 -15.67 37.17 -0.12
C ASN A 317 -15.47 38.07 1.13
N GLU A 318 -14.32 37.98 1.79
CA GLU A 318 -14.00 38.86 2.95
C GLU A 318 -13.88 40.34 2.57
N LEU A 319 -13.62 40.65 1.29
CA LEU A 319 -13.56 42.03 0.80
C LEU A 319 -14.94 42.64 0.55
N PHE A 320 -16.01 41.82 0.52
CA PHE A 320 -17.40 42.28 0.30
C PHE A 320 -18.23 42.40 1.61
N VAL A 321 -17.66 42.06 2.74
CA VAL A 321 -18.27 42.20 4.07
C VAL A 321 -17.63 43.35 4.81
#